data_0a771f53a5b8ba2aa4597017664cdb9d
#
_entry.id   0a771f53a5b8ba2aa4597017664cdb9d
#
_cell.length_a   1.000
_cell.length_b   1.000
_cell.length_c   1.000
_cell.angle_alpha   90.00
_cell.angle_beta   90.00
_cell.angle_gamma   90.00
#
_symmetry.space_group_name_H-M   'P 1'
#
loop_
_entity.id
_entity.type
_entity.pdbx_description
1 polymer ?
#
loop_
_entity_poly.entity_id
_entity_poly.type
_entity_poly.pdbx_seq_one_letter_code
_entity_poly.pdbx_strand_id
1 'polypeptide(L)'
;MKNVAKLSMVLVFTVILSGALFAYPLGDKEYDQYLIKSLQDENVGIRSSAAQLLGERKVEVAVEPLVKMLKTEKNSSTRIVAAMALYQIGNEKALPALKEVASKDKNKTVRRVVAAIVQKMNTVQVAHK
;
A
#
# COMPACT_ATOMS: atom_id res chain seq x y z
N MET A 1 -9.06 -27.98 44.11
CA MET A 1 -8.79 -26.55 43.83
C MET A 1 -7.35 -26.27 43.37
N LYS A 2 -6.31 -26.95 43.88
CA LYS A 2 -4.92 -26.73 43.45
C LYS A 2 -4.63 -27.11 41.99
N ASN A 3 -5.41 -28.01 41.37
CA ASN A 3 -5.18 -28.53 40.02
C ASN A 3 -5.80 -27.62 38.93
N VAL A 4 -6.83 -26.84 39.24
CA VAL A 4 -7.52 -25.92 38.27
C VAL A 4 -6.64 -24.73 37.96
N ALA A 5 -5.94 -24.14 38.94
CA ALA A 5 -5.01 -23.05 38.75
C ALA A 5 -3.77 -23.45 37.91
N LYS A 6 -3.28 -24.70 38.11
CA LYS A 6 -2.16 -25.26 37.32
C LYS A 6 -2.57 -25.55 35.87
N LEU A 7 -3.78 -26.08 35.63
CA LEU A 7 -4.33 -26.28 34.28
C LEU A 7 -4.55 -24.96 33.55
N SER A 8 -5.07 -23.95 34.25
CA SER A 8 -5.27 -22.63 33.67
C SER A 8 -3.96 -21.98 33.23
N MET A 9 -2.91 -22.12 34.03
CA MET A 9 -1.59 -21.57 33.75
C MET A 9 -0.89 -22.30 32.59
N VAL A 10 -1.06 -23.61 32.49
CA VAL A 10 -0.53 -24.42 31.37
C VAL A 10 -1.26 -24.12 30.09
N LEU A 11 -2.59 -23.92 30.10
CA LEU A 11 -3.38 -23.53 28.94
C LEU A 11 -2.99 -22.13 28.44
N VAL A 12 -2.79 -21.18 29.34
CA VAL A 12 -2.33 -19.83 28.97
C VAL A 12 -0.92 -19.88 28.38
N PHE A 13 -0.03 -20.71 28.93
CA PHE A 13 1.34 -20.84 28.44
C PHE A 13 1.43 -21.54 27.08
N THR A 14 0.61 -22.56 26.84
CA THR A 14 0.55 -23.25 25.54
C THR A 14 -0.06 -22.39 24.44
N VAL A 15 -1.03 -21.55 24.77
CA VAL A 15 -1.61 -20.59 23.82
C VAL A 15 -0.60 -19.50 23.44
N ILE A 16 0.24 -19.03 24.37
CA ILE A 16 1.31 -18.07 24.08
C ILE A 16 2.41 -18.72 23.23
N LEU A 17 2.72 -19.99 23.45
CA LEU A 17 3.78 -20.69 22.72
C LEU A 17 3.37 -21.09 21.30
N SER A 18 2.07 -21.27 21.05
CA SER A 18 1.55 -21.60 19.71
C SER A 18 1.39 -20.42 18.78
N GLY A 19 1.67 -19.19 19.23
CA GLY A 19 1.53 -17.98 18.41
C GLY A 19 0.08 -17.68 17.97
N ALA A 20 -0.87 -18.52 18.38
CA ALA A 20 -2.26 -18.43 17.94
C ALA A 20 -3.02 -17.23 18.53
N LEU A 21 -2.47 -16.56 19.55
CA LEU A 21 -3.13 -15.41 20.18
C LEU A 21 -2.87 -14.08 19.48
N PHE A 22 -1.91 -14.03 18.55
CA PHE A 22 -1.59 -12.81 17.81
C PHE A 22 -1.99 -12.86 16.33
N ALA A 23 -2.57 -13.95 15.89
CA ALA A 23 -3.24 -14.01 14.61
C ALA A 23 -4.73 -13.67 14.79
N TYR A 24 -5.03 -12.41 15.11
CA TYR A 24 -6.24 -11.85 14.56
C TYR A 24 -5.90 -11.52 13.10
N PRO A 25 -6.29 -12.34 12.13
CA PRO A 25 -6.34 -11.85 10.78
C PRO A 25 -7.44 -10.79 10.81
N LEU A 26 -7.07 -9.52 10.90
CA LEU A 26 -7.87 -8.53 10.20
C LEU A 26 -8.05 -9.15 8.82
N GLY A 27 -9.29 -9.49 8.44
CA GLY A 27 -9.54 -10.08 7.15
C GLY A 27 -8.82 -9.23 6.11
N ASP A 28 -8.22 -9.81 5.10
CA ASP A 28 -7.41 -9.07 4.12
C ASP A 28 -8.11 -7.78 3.67
N LYS A 29 -9.43 -7.82 3.53
CA LYS A 29 -10.27 -6.67 3.18
C LYS A 29 -10.30 -5.58 4.25
N GLU A 30 -10.37 -5.93 5.53
CA GLU A 30 -10.40 -4.94 6.63
C GLU A 30 -9.06 -4.24 6.77
N TYR A 31 -7.98 -4.97 6.60
CA TYR A 31 -6.65 -4.40 6.59
C TYR A 31 -6.43 -3.47 5.39
N ASP A 32 -6.87 -3.88 4.21
CA ASP A 32 -6.79 -3.04 3.01
C ASP A 32 -7.59 -1.75 3.17
N GLN A 33 -8.79 -1.80 3.76
CA GLN A 33 -9.58 -0.61 4.07
C GLN A 33 -8.90 0.30 5.10
N TYR A 34 -8.25 -0.28 6.11
CA TYR A 34 -7.45 0.48 7.07
C TYR A 34 -6.28 1.21 6.36
N LEU A 35 -5.56 0.53 5.48
CA LEU A 35 -4.48 1.13 4.70
C LEU A 35 -4.99 2.25 3.78
N ILE A 36 -6.12 2.04 3.09
CA ILE A 36 -6.74 3.08 2.24
C ILE A 36 -7.09 4.32 3.07
N LYS A 37 -7.67 4.15 4.25
CA LYS A 37 -7.95 5.26 5.16
C LYS A 37 -6.66 5.97 5.59
N SER A 38 -5.59 5.22 5.83
CA SER A 38 -4.29 5.75 6.26
C SER A 38 -3.57 6.58 5.19
N LEU A 39 -3.99 6.51 3.92
CA LEU A 39 -3.51 7.42 2.87
C LEU A 39 -3.85 8.90 3.13
N GLN A 40 -4.78 9.18 4.05
CA GLN A 40 -5.20 10.53 4.44
C GLN A 40 -4.73 10.92 5.84
N ASP A 41 -3.86 10.14 6.46
CA ASP A 41 -3.31 10.45 7.78
C ASP A 41 -2.54 11.78 7.78
N GLU A 42 -2.53 12.50 8.90
CA GLU A 42 -1.78 13.75 9.03
C GLU A 42 -0.26 13.52 8.92
N ASN A 43 0.22 12.38 9.38
CA ASN A 43 1.62 12.00 9.34
C ASN A 43 2.02 11.50 7.94
N VAL A 44 2.96 12.19 7.30
CA VAL A 44 3.46 11.82 5.96
C VAL A 44 4.09 10.44 5.91
N GLY A 45 4.74 9.99 6.99
CA GLY A 45 5.32 8.65 7.08
C GLY A 45 4.26 7.56 7.06
N ILE A 46 3.13 7.77 7.76
CA ILE A 46 2.00 6.85 7.74
C ILE A 46 1.37 6.79 6.35
N ARG A 47 1.13 7.95 5.71
CA ARG A 47 0.63 7.99 4.33
C ARG A 47 1.53 7.25 3.35
N SER A 48 2.84 7.47 3.44
CA SER A 48 3.83 6.83 2.58
C SER A 48 3.88 5.31 2.78
N SER A 49 3.89 4.86 4.04
CA SER A 49 3.89 3.43 4.38
C SER A 49 2.61 2.74 3.92
N ALA A 50 1.45 3.38 4.10
CA ALA A 50 0.18 2.85 3.63
C ALA A 50 0.16 2.67 2.10
N ALA A 51 0.64 3.67 1.35
CA ALA A 51 0.74 3.59 -0.11
C ALA A 51 1.67 2.44 -0.55
N GLN A 52 2.83 2.30 0.10
CA GLN A 52 3.78 1.22 -0.18
C GLN A 52 3.12 -0.16 0.04
N LEU A 53 2.50 -0.38 1.19
CA LEU A 53 1.85 -1.64 1.52
C LEU A 53 0.69 -1.97 0.57
N LEU A 54 -0.10 -0.99 0.17
CA LEU A 54 -1.17 -1.18 -0.83
C LEU A 54 -0.61 -1.63 -2.19
N GLY A 55 0.53 -1.08 -2.60
CA GLY A 55 1.24 -1.49 -3.81
C GLY A 55 1.77 -2.92 -3.71
N GLU A 56 2.49 -3.24 -2.63
CA GLU A 56 3.07 -4.57 -2.38
C GLU A 56 2.00 -5.67 -2.33
N ARG A 57 0.86 -5.36 -1.74
CA ARG A 57 -0.31 -6.25 -1.65
C ARG A 57 -1.16 -6.29 -2.93
N LYS A 58 -0.84 -5.44 -3.92
CA LYS A 58 -1.57 -5.30 -5.18
C LYS A 58 -3.08 -5.06 -5.01
N VAL A 59 -3.42 -4.17 -4.10
CA VAL A 59 -4.81 -3.87 -3.73
C VAL A 59 -5.48 -3.05 -4.83
N GLU A 60 -6.24 -3.70 -5.70
CA GLU A 60 -6.91 -3.08 -6.87
C GLU A 60 -7.84 -1.92 -6.49
N VAL A 61 -8.58 -2.05 -5.40
CA VAL A 61 -9.52 -1.00 -4.95
C VAL A 61 -8.81 0.25 -4.42
N ALA A 62 -7.49 0.20 -4.23
CA ALA A 62 -6.68 1.34 -3.82
C ALA A 62 -6.22 2.22 -5.00
N VAL A 63 -6.47 1.84 -6.25
CA VAL A 63 -6.01 2.60 -7.44
C VAL A 63 -6.51 4.03 -7.41
N GLU A 64 -7.80 4.27 -7.24
CA GLU A 64 -8.37 5.61 -7.19
C GLU A 64 -7.86 6.46 -6.00
N PRO A 65 -7.82 5.95 -4.76
CA PRO A 65 -7.19 6.64 -3.64
C PRO A 65 -5.71 6.98 -3.87
N LEU A 66 -4.94 6.08 -4.48
CA LEU A 66 -3.52 6.31 -4.79
C LEU A 66 -3.34 7.35 -5.91
N VAL A 67 -4.21 7.36 -6.92
CA VAL A 67 -4.24 8.40 -7.96
C VAL A 67 -4.52 9.76 -7.33
N LYS A 68 -5.49 9.84 -6.42
CA LYS A 68 -5.75 11.07 -5.67
C LYS A 68 -4.52 11.53 -4.89
N MET A 69 -3.88 10.62 -4.16
CA MET A 69 -2.64 10.90 -3.42
C MET A 69 -1.52 11.39 -4.34
N LEU A 70 -1.30 10.71 -5.47
CA LEU A 70 -0.31 11.09 -6.48
C LEU A 70 -0.46 12.55 -6.93
N LYS A 71 -1.70 13.02 -7.09
CA LYS A 71 -2.01 14.37 -7.56
C LYS A 71 -1.98 15.43 -6.47
N THR A 72 -2.35 15.09 -5.25
CA THR A 72 -2.59 16.07 -4.18
C THR A 72 -1.53 16.09 -3.07
N GLU A 73 -0.69 15.08 -2.97
CA GLU A 73 0.34 14.98 -1.93
C GLU A 73 1.39 16.09 -2.09
N LYS A 74 1.67 16.82 -1.01
CA LYS A 74 2.63 17.91 -1.00
C LYS A 74 4.08 17.42 -1.03
N ASN A 75 4.37 16.33 -0.35
CA ASN A 75 5.69 15.74 -0.29
C ASN A 75 6.04 15.03 -1.60
N SER A 76 7.11 15.46 -2.26
CA SER A 76 7.52 14.90 -3.56
C SER A 76 7.94 13.44 -3.49
N SER A 77 8.61 13.02 -2.41
CA SER A 77 9.02 11.63 -2.22
C SER A 77 7.79 10.72 -2.05
N THR A 78 6.78 11.20 -1.33
CA THR A 78 5.53 10.45 -1.12
C THR A 78 4.70 10.36 -2.41
N ARG A 79 4.74 11.38 -3.30
CA ARG A 79 4.16 11.25 -4.65
C ARG A 79 4.84 10.15 -5.47
N ILE A 80 6.17 10.01 -5.35
CA ILE A 80 6.91 8.92 -6.00
C ILE A 80 6.46 7.56 -5.43
N VAL A 81 6.28 7.43 -4.11
CA VAL A 81 5.77 6.20 -3.50
C VAL A 81 4.38 5.84 -4.03
N ALA A 82 3.49 6.81 -4.14
CA ALA A 82 2.16 6.60 -4.75
C ALA A 82 2.24 6.11 -6.20
N ALA A 83 3.13 6.69 -7.01
CA ALA A 83 3.36 6.25 -8.39
C ALA A 83 3.92 4.82 -8.45
N MET A 84 4.85 4.47 -7.57
CA MET A 84 5.40 3.12 -7.47
C MET A 84 4.35 2.09 -7.04
N ALA A 85 3.49 2.45 -6.08
CA ALA A 85 2.38 1.61 -5.67
C ALA A 85 1.41 1.33 -6.83
N LEU A 86 1.05 2.35 -7.61
CA LEU A 86 0.23 2.20 -8.81
C LEU A 86 0.89 1.29 -9.85
N TYR A 87 2.20 1.40 -10.03
CA TYR A 87 2.96 0.50 -10.90
C TYR A 87 2.93 -0.96 -10.42
N GLN A 88 3.11 -1.18 -9.12
CA GLN A 88 3.08 -2.53 -8.53
C GLN A 88 1.69 -3.19 -8.65
N ILE A 89 0.62 -2.41 -8.48
CA ILE A 89 -0.76 -2.88 -8.73
C ILE A 89 -0.94 -3.24 -10.21
N GLY A 90 -0.36 -2.45 -11.11
CA GLY A 90 -0.36 -2.72 -12.54
C GLY A 90 -1.69 -2.45 -13.26
N ASN A 91 -2.61 -1.72 -12.64
CA ASN A 91 -3.90 -1.40 -13.25
C ASN A 91 -3.78 -0.23 -14.24
N GLU A 92 -4.20 -0.46 -15.49
CA GLU A 92 -4.12 0.51 -16.59
C GLU A 92 -4.87 1.82 -16.33
N LYS A 93 -5.88 1.81 -15.47
CA LYS A 93 -6.64 3.01 -15.09
C LYS A 93 -5.77 4.10 -14.47
N ALA A 94 -4.59 3.74 -13.93
CA ALA A 94 -3.64 4.71 -13.38
C ALA A 94 -2.83 5.45 -14.47
N LEU A 95 -2.74 4.94 -15.69
CA LEU A 95 -1.88 5.48 -16.74
C LEU A 95 -2.17 6.94 -17.08
N PRO A 96 -3.42 7.40 -17.24
CA PRO A 96 -3.67 8.83 -17.55
C PRO A 96 -3.12 9.75 -16.46
N ALA A 97 -3.30 9.43 -15.20
CA ALA A 97 -2.79 10.22 -14.07
C ALA A 97 -1.26 10.19 -14.00
N LEU A 98 -0.65 9.04 -14.21
CA LEU A 98 0.81 8.91 -14.25
C LEU A 98 1.42 9.71 -15.40
N LYS A 99 0.83 9.69 -16.60
CA LYS A 99 1.27 10.49 -17.74
C LYS A 99 1.17 12.00 -17.47
N GLU A 100 0.10 12.43 -16.83
CA GLU A 100 -0.08 13.83 -16.42
C GLU A 100 1.01 14.27 -15.45
N VAL A 101 1.28 13.48 -14.40
CA VAL A 101 2.33 13.80 -13.42
C VAL A 101 3.72 13.75 -14.04
N ALA A 102 4.00 12.79 -14.92
CA ALA A 102 5.27 12.70 -15.66
C ALA A 102 5.58 13.95 -16.48
N SER A 103 4.55 14.63 -16.98
CA SER A 103 4.72 15.84 -17.81
C SER A 103 4.62 17.14 -17.01
N LYS A 104 3.79 17.21 -15.98
CA LYS A 104 3.37 18.47 -15.35
C LYS A 104 3.78 18.63 -13.89
N ASP A 105 4.30 17.58 -13.20
CA ASP A 105 4.70 17.74 -11.80
C ASP A 105 5.75 18.83 -11.65
N LYS A 106 5.61 19.66 -10.61
CA LYS A 106 6.55 20.74 -10.32
C LYS A 106 7.97 20.26 -10.00
N ASN A 107 8.11 19.05 -9.46
CA ASN A 107 9.40 18.47 -9.09
C ASN A 107 9.99 17.66 -10.25
N LYS A 108 11.19 18.04 -10.70
CA LYS A 108 11.89 17.38 -11.80
C LYS A 108 12.16 15.89 -11.56
N THR A 109 12.48 15.51 -10.30
CA THR A 109 12.74 14.10 -9.95
C THR A 109 11.46 13.28 -10.04
N VAL A 110 10.33 13.82 -9.57
CA VAL A 110 9.02 13.18 -9.72
C VAL A 110 8.72 12.96 -11.20
N ARG A 111 8.83 13.98 -12.04
CA ARG A 111 8.58 13.84 -13.49
C ARG A 111 9.42 12.72 -14.09
N ARG A 112 10.72 12.68 -13.80
CA ARG A 112 11.66 11.68 -14.35
C ARG A 112 11.32 10.27 -13.90
N VAL A 113 11.06 10.07 -12.60
CA VAL A 113 10.74 8.74 -12.04
C VAL A 113 9.40 8.25 -12.58
N VAL A 114 8.39 9.11 -12.59
CA VAL A 114 7.05 8.73 -13.06
C VAL A 114 7.05 8.47 -14.57
N ALA A 115 7.84 9.22 -15.37
CA ALA A 115 8.02 8.92 -16.79
C ALA A 115 8.62 7.53 -17.03
N ALA A 116 9.61 7.12 -16.23
CA ALA A 116 10.17 5.77 -16.30
C ALA A 116 9.14 4.69 -15.93
N ILE A 117 8.29 4.96 -14.94
CA ILE A 117 7.17 4.08 -14.57
C ILE A 117 6.20 3.91 -15.74
N VAL A 118 5.76 5.01 -16.35
CA VAL A 118 4.86 5.01 -17.52
C VAL A 118 5.45 4.17 -18.66
N GLN A 119 6.74 4.36 -18.94
CA GLN A 119 7.43 3.60 -19.98
C GLN A 119 7.41 2.09 -19.70
N LYS A 120 7.70 1.70 -18.45
CA LYS A 120 7.66 0.28 -18.05
C LYS A 120 6.25 -0.32 -18.14
N MET A 121 5.23 0.41 -17.72
CA MET A 121 3.84 -0.05 -17.82
C MET A 121 3.44 -0.27 -19.28
N ASN A 122 3.82 0.64 -20.19
CA ASN A 122 3.52 0.50 -21.61
C ASN A 122 4.22 -0.71 -22.24
N THR A 123 5.47 -1.02 -21.84
CA THR A 123 6.20 -2.18 -22.39
C THR A 123 5.60 -3.51 -21.93
N VAL A 124 5.11 -3.61 -20.70
CA VAL A 124 4.44 -4.82 -20.20
C VAL A 124 3.15 -5.09 -20.95
N GLN A 125 2.39 -4.05 -21.32
CA GLN A 125 1.13 -4.20 -22.08
C GLN A 125 1.36 -4.70 -23.51
N VAL A 126 2.44 -4.30 -24.17
CA VAL A 126 2.76 -4.77 -25.52
C VAL A 126 3.16 -6.25 -25.53
N ALA A 127 3.79 -6.75 -24.46
CA ALA A 127 4.21 -8.14 -24.34
C ALA A 127 3.05 -9.12 -24.10
N HIS A 128 1.87 -8.63 -23.68
CA HIS A 128 0.66 -9.45 -23.41
C HIS A 128 -0.39 -9.42 -24.54
N LYS A 129 -0.12 -8.74 -25.64
CA LYS A 129 -0.94 -8.75 -26.86
C LYS A 129 -0.37 -9.69 -27.91
#